data_52c91d10e7ec5f791e22a1a30c456298
#
_entry.id   52c91d10e7ec5f791e22a1a30c456298
#
_cell.length_a   1.000
_cell.length_b   1.000
_cell.length_c   1.000
_cell.angle_alpha   90.00
_cell.angle_beta   90.00
_cell.angle_gamma   90.00
#
_symmetry.space_group_name_H-M   'P 1'
#
loop_
_entity.id
_entity.type
_entity.pdbx_description
1 polymer ?
#
loop_
_entity_poly.entity_id
_entity_poly.type
_entity_poly.pdbx_seq_one_letter_code
_entity_poly.pdbx_strand_id
1 'polypeptide(L)'
;MARATFTFPSGFLWGAATAAHQVEGNKLNNDWWAWEQQEGHILNGDRSGRAADWWAGRWREDFDRAHETYQNAHRLSVEWSRIQPEPDRWDESALDRYRQMLLGLKERNMVAMVTLHHFSNPLWLVEMGGWENEATIELFAAFSRRVVEALGSHC
;
A
#
# COMPACT_ATOMS: atom_id res chain seq x y z
N MET A 1 27.90 34.54 10.32
CA MET A 1 26.45 34.34 10.57
C MET A 1 26.28 33.08 11.37
N ALA A 2 25.64 33.13 12.54
CA ALA A 2 25.32 31.93 13.32
C ALA A 2 24.30 31.08 12.54
N ARG A 3 24.58 29.81 12.29
CA ARG A 3 23.61 28.88 11.73
C ARG A 3 22.59 28.57 12.82
N ALA A 4 21.32 28.85 12.55
CA ALA A 4 20.24 28.40 13.41
C ALA A 4 20.20 26.86 13.40
N THR A 5 20.31 26.24 14.57
CA THR A 5 20.17 24.78 14.73
C THR A 5 18.76 24.50 15.23
N PHE A 6 18.01 23.72 14.44
CA PHE A 6 16.69 23.24 14.87
C PHE A 6 16.81 21.80 15.33
N THR A 7 16.19 21.50 16.46
CA THR A 7 16.12 20.13 17.01
C THR A 7 14.66 19.71 17.06
N PHE A 8 14.35 18.57 16.45
CA PHE A 8 13.03 17.96 16.51
C PHE A 8 12.85 17.21 17.84
N PRO A 9 11.64 17.05 18.33
CA PRO A 9 11.37 16.27 19.53
C PRO A 9 11.93 14.85 19.41
N SER A 10 12.32 14.25 20.54
CA SER A 10 12.69 12.84 20.60
C SER A 10 11.53 11.98 20.09
N GLY A 11 11.83 10.99 19.25
CA GLY A 11 10.83 10.12 18.65
C GLY A 11 10.10 10.70 17.43
N PHE A 12 10.54 11.85 16.91
CA PHE A 12 9.96 12.40 15.68
C PHE A 12 10.19 11.44 14.50
N LEU A 13 9.12 11.15 13.76
CA LEU A 13 9.18 10.24 12.62
C LEU A 13 9.45 11.01 11.33
N TRP A 14 10.56 10.64 10.68
CA TRP A 14 10.93 11.07 9.34
C TRP A 14 10.68 9.94 8.37
N GLY A 15 9.85 10.16 7.38
CA GLY A 15 9.50 9.07 6.49
C GLY A 15 8.90 9.52 5.16
N ALA A 16 8.74 8.54 4.30
CA ALA A 16 8.02 8.66 3.05
C ALA A 16 6.72 7.84 3.10
N ALA A 17 5.87 8.07 2.13
CA ALA A 17 4.61 7.35 1.99
C ALA A 17 4.42 6.85 0.56
N THR A 18 3.97 5.62 0.43
CA THR A 18 3.63 5.00 -0.86
C THR A 18 2.19 4.50 -0.86
N ALA A 19 1.62 4.40 -2.06
CA ALA A 19 0.32 3.76 -2.28
C ALA A 19 0.50 2.48 -3.11
N ALA A 20 -0.19 1.43 -2.71
CA ALA A 20 -0.10 0.11 -3.31
C ALA A 20 -0.22 0.15 -4.85
N HIS A 21 -1.27 0.81 -5.38
CA HIS A 21 -1.48 0.93 -6.83
C HIS A 21 -0.30 1.60 -7.55
N GLN A 22 0.38 2.54 -6.90
CA GLN A 22 1.45 3.33 -7.53
C GLN A 22 2.81 2.64 -7.55
N VAL A 23 3.06 1.67 -6.65
CA VAL A 23 4.41 1.09 -6.49
C VAL A 23 4.49 -0.43 -6.65
N GLU A 24 3.39 -1.16 -6.49
CA GLU A 24 3.48 -2.62 -6.46
C GLU A 24 3.69 -3.26 -7.82
N GLY A 25 3.15 -2.67 -8.89
CA GLY A 25 3.20 -3.25 -10.23
C GLY A 25 2.25 -4.46 -10.41
N ASN A 26 1.96 -4.80 -11.66
CA ASN A 26 1.18 -6.00 -12.04
C ASN A 26 -0.17 -6.17 -11.33
N LYS A 27 -0.90 -5.07 -11.16
CA LYS A 27 -2.28 -5.07 -10.64
C LYS A 27 -3.27 -5.03 -11.79
N LEU A 28 -4.15 -6.01 -11.84
CA LEU A 28 -5.11 -6.18 -12.93
C LEU A 28 -6.55 -6.20 -12.45
N ASN A 29 -6.79 -6.20 -11.13
CA ASN A 29 -8.08 -6.48 -10.53
C ASN A 29 -8.58 -5.33 -9.64
N ASN A 30 -8.34 -4.08 -10.06
CA ASN A 30 -8.89 -2.93 -9.39
C ASN A 30 -9.44 -1.89 -10.38
N ASP A 31 -10.26 -0.97 -9.87
CA ASP A 31 -10.92 0.07 -10.62
C ASP A 31 -9.95 1.03 -11.34
N TRP A 32 -8.85 1.41 -10.69
CA TRP A 32 -7.84 2.26 -11.29
C TRP A 32 -7.15 1.60 -12.47
N TRP A 33 -6.81 0.31 -12.35
CA TRP A 33 -6.28 -0.44 -13.49
C TRP A 33 -7.27 -0.45 -14.66
N ALA A 34 -8.55 -0.77 -14.38
CA ALA A 34 -9.58 -0.79 -15.42
C ALA A 34 -9.74 0.60 -16.08
N TRP A 35 -9.67 1.67 -15.30
CA TRP A 35 -9.76 3.04 -15.78
C TRP A 35 -8.55 3.43 -16.63
N GLU A 36 -7.34 3.07 -16.23
CA GLU A 36 -6.10 3.33 -16.97
C GLU A 36 -6.05 2.65 -18.35
N GLN A 37 -6.83 1.59 -18.58
CA GLN A 37 -6.87 0.90 -19.87
C GLN A 37 -7.65 1.69 -20.93
N GLN A 38 -8.48 2.64 -20.54
CA GLN A 38 -9.33 3.40 -21.45
C GLN A 38 -8.50 4.48 -22.16
N GLU A 39 -8.65 4.58 -23.47
CA GLU A 39 -7.91 5.55 -24.28
C GLU A 39 -8.27 6.98 -23.86
N GLY A 40 -7.25 7.83 -23.73
CA GLY A 40 -7.42 9.24 -23.36
C GLY A 40 -7.60 9.52 -21.87
N HIS A 41 -7.71 8.50 -21.01
CA HIS A 41 -7.84 8.71 -19.58
C HIS A 41 -6.52 9.10 -18.91
N ILE A 42 -5.40 8.64 -19.41
CA ILE A 42 -4.07 8.97 -18.88
C ILE A 42 -3.33 9.85 -19.88
N LEU A 43 -2.84 11.00 -19.42
CA LEU A 43 -1.98 11.86 -20.22
C LEU A 43 -0.72 11.07 -20.65
N ASN A 44 -0.40 11.09 -21.94
CA ASN A 44 0.70 10.34 -22.56
C ASN A 44 0.56 8.79 -22.50
N GLY A 45 -0.54 8.24 -22.01
CA GLY A 45 -0.76 6.81 -21.94
C GLY A 45 0.09 6.05 -20.90
N ASP A 46 0.75 6.76 -19.98
CA ASP A 46 1.49 6.14 -18.88
C ASP A 46 0.54 5.42 -17.91
N ARG A 47 0.97 4.27 -17.38
CA ARG A 47 0.14 3.44 -16.51
C ARG A 47 0.86 3.11 -15.21
N SER A 48 0.29 3.50 -14.07
CA SER A 48 0.87 3.27 -12.75
C SER A 48 0.83 1.80 -12.31
N GLY A 49 -0.12 1.02 -12.82
CA GLY A 49 -0.24 -0.41 -12.52
C GLY A 49 0.97 -1.28 -12.88
N ARG A 50 2.01 -0.72 -13.51
CA ARG A 50 3.29 -1.36 -13.80
C ARG A 50 4.49 -0.67 -13.16
N ALA A 51 4.27 0.40 -12.39
CA ALA A 51 5.34 1.18 -11.80
C ALA A 51 6.02 0.47 -10.62
N ALA A 52 7.29 0.80 -10.38
CA ALA A 52 8.14 0.44 -9.25
C ALA A 52 8.28 -1.06 -8.90
N ASP A 53 7.37 -1.91 -9.31
CA ASP A 53 7.44 -3.39 -9.24
C ASP A 53 7.80 -3.97 -7.84
N TRP A 54 7.21 -3.40 -6.81
CA TRP A 54 7.39 -3.88 -5.44
C TRP A 54 6.89 -5.31 -5.25
N TRP A 55 5.89 -5.72 -6.05
CA TRP A 55 5.38 -7.08 -5.97
C TRP A 55 6.40 -8.14 -6.40
N ALA A 56 7.35 -7.78 -7.26
CA ALA A 56 8.50 -8.61 -7.60
C ALA A 56 9.66 -8.51 -6.60
N GLY A 57 9.54 -7.71 -5.54
CA GLY A 57 10.52 -7.60 -4.46
C GLY A 57 11.38 -6.36 -4.48
N ARG A 58 11.20 -5.43 -5.41
CA ARG A 58 11.98 -4.19 -5.54
C ARG A 58 11.78 -3.19 -4.38
N TRP A 59 10.77 -3.40 -3.53
CA TRP A 59 10.60 -2.64 -2.29
C TRP A 59 11.85 -2.65 -1.40
N ARG A 60 12.70 -3.68 -1.49
CA ARG A 60 13.95 -3.76 -0.73
C ARG A 60 14.90 -2.63 -1.07
N GLU A 61 15.08 -2.37 -2.37
CA GLU A 61 15.94 -1.29 -2.86
C GLU A 61 15.42 0.10 -2.41
N ASP A 62 14.11 0.29 -2.41
CA ASP A 62 13.51 1.56 -2.00
C ASP A 62 13.59 1.76 -0.48
N PHE A 63 13.45 0.70 0.31
CA PHE A 63 13.66 0.77 1.76
C PHE A 63 15.13 0.99 2.12
N ASP A 64 16.08 0.42 1.35
CA ASP A 64 17.51 0.71 1.51
C ASP A 64 17.78 2.19 1.27
N ARG A 65 17.26 2.77 0.17
CA ARG A 65 17.40 4.20 -0.13
C ARG A 65 16.77 5.08 0.96
N ALA A 66 15.60 4.70 1.48
CA ALA A 66 14.97 5.43 2.57
C ALA A 66 15.84 5.40 3.84
N HIS A 67 16.37 4.25 4.20
CA HIS A 67 17.29 4.10 5.33
C HIS A 67 18.59 4.91 5.14
N GLU A 68 19.21 4.85 3.97
CA GLU A 68 20.43 5.62 3.61
C GLU A 68 20.21 7.14 3.70
N THR A 69 18.98 7.62 3.51
CA THR A 69 18.58 9.02 3.69
C THR A 69 18.12 9.36 5.11
N TYR A 70 18.43 8.49 6.08
CA TYR A 70 18.12 8.65 7.50
C TYR A 70 16.61 8.70 7.83
N GLN A 71 15.78 8.13 7.00
CA GLN A 71 14.37 7.93 7.35
C GLN A 71 14.23 6.83 8.41
N ASN A 72 13.32 7.03 9.36
CA ASN A 72 13.04 6.10 10.46
C ASN A 72 11.60 5.59 10.47
N ALA A 73 10.82 5.94 9.45
CA ALA A 73 9.44 5.49 9.28
C ALA A 73 9.09 5.36 7.81
N HIS A 74 8.14 4.48 7.49
CA HIS A 74 7.56 4.40 6.16
C HIS A 74 6.08 4.04 6.24
N ARG A 75 5.21 4.78 5.52
CA ARG A 75 3.81 4.43 5.35
C ARG A 75 3.62 3.74 4.01
N LEU A 76 3.01 2.58 4.03
CA LEU A 76 2.57 1.88 2.83
C LEU A 76 1.07 1.56 2.91
N SER A 77 0.38 1.46 1.80
CA SER A 77 -0.97 0.91 1.78
C SER A 77 -0.96 -0.54 1.33
N VAL A 78 -1.95 -1.30 1.80
CA VAL A 78 -2.24 -2.63 1.28
C VAL A 78 -3.29 -2.53 0.16
N GLU A 79 -3.27 -3.46 -0.77
CA GLU A 79 -4.20 -3.50 -1.89
C GLU A 79 -5.31 -4.51 -1.63
N TRP A 80 -6.53 -4.00 -1.45
CA TRP A 80 -7.69 -4.84 -1.17
C TRP A 80 -7.92 -5.88 -2.26
N SER A 81 -7.78 -5.48 -3.52
CA SER A 81 -7.97 -6.38 -4.67
C SER A 81 -6.97 -7.54 -4.76
N ARG A 82 -5.81 -7.43 -4.07
CA ARG A 82 -4.85 -8.54 -3.94
C ARG A 82 -5.21 -9.47 -2.78
N ILE A 83 -5.53 -8.87 -1.63
CA ILE A 83 -5.81 -9.63 -0.41
C ILE A 83 -7.14 -10.36 -0.52
N GLN A 84 -8.13 -9.73 -1.16
CA GLN A 84 -9.46 -10.30 -1.41
C GLN A 84 -9.83 -10.10 -2.89
N PRO A 85 -9.30 -10.96 -3.78
CA PRO A 85 -9.51 -10.83 -5.22
C PRO A 85 -10.94 -11.13 -5.67
N GLU A 86 -11.73 -11.85 -4.86
CA GLU A 86 -13.15 -12.15 -5.06
C GLU A 86 -13.88 -12.02 -3.73
N PRO A 87 -15.20 -11.83 -3.71
CA PRO A 87 -15.98 -11.60 -2.47
C PRO A 87 -15.72 -12.62 -1.36
N ASP A 88 -15.58 -13.87 -1.72
CA ASP A 88 -15.46 -15.01 -0.81
C ASP A 88 -14.06 -15.63 -0.77
N ARG A 89 -13.07 -15.01 -1.41
CA ARG A 89 -11.71 -15.56 -1.52
C ARG A 89 -10.65 -14.62 -0.97
N TRP A 90 -9.90 -15.12 0.00
CA TRP A 90 -8.74 -14.45 0.57
C TRP A 90 -7.44 -15.04 0.01
N ASP A 91 -6.47 -14.19 -0.31
CA ASP A 91 -5.16 -14.59 -0.78
C ASP A 91 -4.13 -14.46 0.35
N GLU A 92 -3.83 -15.59 0.99
CA GLU A 92 -2.83 -15.65 2.07
C GLU A 92 -1.43 -15.32 1.56
N SER A 93 -1.13 -15.61 0.30
CA SER A 93 0.18 -15.28 -0.29
C SER A 93 0.38 -13.77 -0.42
N ALA A 94 -0.70 -13.03 -0.64
CA ALA A 94 -0.68 -11.57 -0.64
C ALA A 94 -0.40 -11.03 0.77
N LEU A 95 -1.06 -11.57 1.80
CA LEU A 95 -0.77 -11.20 3.20
C LEU A 95 0.67 -11.53 3.60
N ASP A 96 1.19 -12.68 3.18
CA ASP A 96 2.59 -13.05 3.42
C ASP A 96 3.57 -12.08 2.73
N ARG A 97 3.25 -11.61 1.53
CA ARG A 97 4.06 -10.61 0.83
C ARG A 97 4.11 -9.29 1.61
N TYR A 98 2.97 -8.80 2.10
CA TYR A 98 2.95 -7.61 2.95
C TYR A 98 3.72 -7.82 4.25
N ARG A 99 3.59 -8.98 4.89
CA ARG A 99 4.36 -9.31 6.09
C ARG A 99 5.87 -9.22 5.84
N GLN A 100 6.35 -9.72 4.68
CA GLN A 100 7.75 -9.59 4.29
C GLN A 100 8.19 -8.13 4.13
N MET A 101 7.33 -7.25 3.57
CA MET A 101 7.63 -5.82 3.47
C MET A 101 7.74 -5.18 4.86
N LEU A 102 6.82 -5.49 5.78
CA LEU A 102 6.84 -4.95 7.15
C LEU A 102 8.08 -5.43 7.93
N LEU A 103 8.44 -6.70 7.79
CA LEU A 103 9.69 -7.23 8.36
C LEU A 103 10.92 -6.54 7.76
N GLY A 104 10.93 -6.27 6.45
CA GLY A 104 11.99 -5.53 5.79
C GLY A 104 12.16 -4.09 6.29
N LEU A 105 11.08 -3.40 6.68
CA LEU A 105 11.16 -2.12 7.36
C LEU A 105 11.74 -2.26 8.77
N LYS A 106 11.29 -3.26 9.51
CA LYS A 106 11.77 -3.55 10.87
C LYS A 106 13.27 -3.87 10.89
N GLU A 107 13.77 -4.65 9.94
CA GLU A 107 15.20 -4.96 9.77
C GLU A 107 16.06 -3.69 9.57
N ARG A 108 15.47 -2.62 9.04
CA ARG A 108 16.11 -1.31 8.86
C ARG A 108 15.82 -0.32 10.00
N ASN A 109 15.26 -0.80 11.11
CA ASN A 109 14.83 0.02 12.25
C ASN A 109 13.85 1.15 11.85
N MET A 110 13.00 0.90 10.88
CA MET A 110 11.98 1.84 10.41
C MET A 110 10.61 1.44 10.98
N VAL A 111 9.90 2.44 11.53
CA VAL A 111 8.50 2.27 11.96
C VAL A 111 7.62 2.09 10.73
N ALA A 112 6.83 1.04 10.71
CA ALA A 112 5.86 0.78 9.67
C ALA A 112 4.51 1.41 10.01
N MET A 113 3.87 2.09 9.04
CA MET A 113 2.49 2.55 9.13
C MET A 113 1.70 1.96 7.95
N VAL A 114 0.69 1.16 8.25
CA VAL A 114 -0.13 0.52 7.21
C VAL A 114 -1.43 1.30 7.00
N THR A 115 -1.66 1.71 5.76
CA THR A 115 -2.92 2.30 5.31
C THR A 115 -3.81 1.18 4.76
N LEU A 116 -4.94 0.91 5.40
CA LEU A 116 -5.84 -0.18 5.06
C LEU A 116 -6.50 0.01 3.69
N HIS A 117 -6.88 1.25 3.38
CA HIS A 117 -7.45 1.63 2.08
C HIS A 117 -6.90 3.00 1.67
N HIS A 118 -6.40 3.11 0.44
CA HIS A 118 -5.89 4.39 -0.05
C HIS A 118 -6.85 5.03 -1.07
N PHE A 119 -7.08 4.38 -2.22
CA PHE A 119 -8.08 4.86 -3.21
C PHE A 119 -8.59 3.77 -4.16
N SER A 120 -7.83 2.69 -4.38
CA SER A 120 -8.20 1.63 -5.33
C SER A 120 -9.14 0.60 -4.70
N ASN A 121 -10.10 0.12 -5.47
CA ASN A 121 -11.12 -0.83 -5.04
C ASN A 121 -11.07 -2.11 -5.89
N PRO A 122 -11.34 -3.29 -5.31
CA PRO A 122 -11.53 -4.50 -6.11
C PRO A 122 -12.65 -4.32 -7.14
N LEU A 123 -12.51 -4.89 -8.33
CA LEU A 123 -13.54 -4.79 -9.38
C LEU A 123 -14.89 -5.35 -8.91
N TRP A 124 -14.89 -6.48 -8.19
CA TRP A 124 -16.10 -7.07 -7.64
C TRP A 124 -16.84 -6.11 -6.68
N LEU A 125 -16.11 -5.30 -5.89
CA LEU A 125 -16.72 -4.30 -5.01
C LEU A 125 -17.35 -3.16 -5.83
N VAL A 126 -16.68 -2.72 -6.89
CA VAL A 126 -17.20 -1.69 -7.81
C VAL A 126 -18.48 -2.18 -8.50
N GLU A 127 -18.51 -3.42 -8.96
CA GLU A 127 -19.69 -4.05 -9.57
C GLU A 127 -20.88 -4.13 -8.62
N MET A 128 -20.62 -4.21 -7.31
CA MET A 128 -21.67 -4.15 -6.27
C MET A 128 -22.14 -2.73 -5.95
N GLY A 129 -21.56 -1.69 -6.54
CA GLY A 129 -21.87 -0.29 -6.28
C GLY A 129 -20.84 0.45 -5.41
N GLY A 130 -19.73 -0.21 -5.04
CA GLY A 130 -18.61 0.42 -4.35
C GLY A 130 -19.01 1.07 -3.02
N TRP A 131 -18.48 2.26 -2.75
CA TRP A 131 -18.73 3.01 -1.52
C TRP A 131 -20.13 3.63 -1.42
N GLU A 132 -20.95 3.58 -2.48
CA GLU A 132 -22.35 3.99 -2.46
C GLU A 132 -23.29 2.87 -1.97
N ASN A 133 -22.79 1.64 -1.86
CA ASN A 133 -23.53 0.49 -1.35
C ASN A 133 -23.28 0.32 0.16
N GLU A 134 -24.34 0.35 0.97
CA GLU A 134 -24.25 0.16 2.43
C GLU A 134 -23.56 -1.14 2.85
N ALA A 135 -23.68 -2.21 2.05
CA ALA A 135 -22.99 -3.47 2.32
C ALA A 135 -21.46 -3.32 2.36
N THR A 136 -20.91 -2.29 1.74
CA THR A 136 -19.46 -2.02 1.75
C THR A 136 -18.93 -1.74 3.16
N ILE A 137 -19.75 -1.24 4.08
CA ILE A 137 -19.39 -1.01 5.49
C ILE A 137 -18.94 -2.32 6.13
N GLU A 138 -19.73 -3.37 6.04
CA GLU A 138 -19.42 -4.67 6.62
C GLU A 138 -18.28 -5.37 5.87
N LEU A 139 -18.22 -5.26 4.56
CA LEU A 139 -17.14 -5.81 3.74
C LEU A 139 -15.80 -5.17 4.09
N PHE A 140 -15.76 -3.84 4.25
CA PHE A 140 -14.54 -3.14 4.66
C PHE A 140 -14.16 -3.44 6.11
N ALA A 141 -15.12 -3.58 7.01
CA ALA A 141 -14.87 -4.01 8.38
C ALA A 141 -14.26 -5.42 8.44
N ALA A 142 -14.76 -6.36 7.65
CA ALA A 142 -14.22 -7.71 7.53
C ALA A 142 -12.79 -7.69 6.94
N PHE A 143 -12.58 -6.95 5.87
CA PHE A 143 -11.26 -6.75 5.28
C PHE A 143 -10.27 -6.15 6.28
N SER A 144 -10.64 -5.08 6.96
CA SER A 144 -9.80 -4.41 7.96
C SER A 144 -9.41 -5.36 9.09
N ARG A 145 -10.36 -6.12 9.61
CA ARG A 145 -10.12 -7.15 10.66
C ARG A 145 -9.10 -8.17 10.18
N ARG A 146 -9.28 -8.72 8.97
CA ARG A 146 -8.38 -9.71 8.39
C ARG A 146 -6.95 -9.19 8.26
N VAL A 147 -6.80 -7.96 7.77
CA VAL A 147 -5.49 -7.31 7.61
C VAL A 147 -4.84 -7.06 8.98
N VAL A 148 -5.58 -6.56 9.94
CA VAL A 148 -5.06 -6.29 11.30
C VAL A 148 -4.65 -7.58 12.00
N GLU A 149 -5.43 -8.64 11.91
CA GLU A 149 -5.09 -9.97 12.45
C GLU A 149 -3.79 -10.52 11.83
N ALA A 150 -3.59 -10.34 10.53
CA ALA A 150 -2.43 -10.88 9.82
C ALA A 150 -1.16 -10.05 9.98
N LEU A 151 -1.29 -8.72 10.07
CA LEU A 151 -0.17 -7.78 9.94
C LEU A 151 0.07 -6.91 11.17
N GLY A 152 -0.92 -6.74 12.05
CA GLY A 152 -0.87 -5.77 13.16
C GLY A 152 0.29 -5.95 14.14
N SER A 153 0.78 -7.18 14.33
CA SER A 153 1.96 -7.45 15.18
C SER A 153 3.29 -6.99 14.56
N HIS A 154 3.27 -6.53 13.31
CA HIS A 154 4.46 -6.09 12.57
C HIS A 154 4.49 -4.58 12.33
N CYS A 155 3.49 -3.83 12.85
CA CYS A 155 3.40 -2.37 12.75
C CYS A 155 3.91 -1.65 14.00
#